data_8465ef31c8c08ac97f22219238fa0d1e
#
_entry.id   8465ef31c8c08ac97f22219238fa0d1e
#
_cell.length_a   1.000
_cell.length_b   1.000
_cell.length_c   1.000
_cell.angle_alpha   90.00
_cell.angle_beta   90.00
_cell.angle_gamma   90.00
#
_symmetry.space_group_name_H-M   'P 1'
#
loop_
_entity.id
_entity.type
_entity.pdbx_description
1 polymer ?
#
loop_
_entity_poly.entity_id
_entity_poly.type
_entity_poly.pdbx_seq_one_letter_code
_entity_poly.pdbx_strand_id
1 'polypeptide(L)'
;VLAHTLSALALQLETTRLLAHDRGVDPDVSRAIDQAHGLAAGGLEEARRAISTARGDPLPGPERVRSLAEAVSEQSGLPVTVDVWGEPRELAADARLAVYRTAQEALTNVRRHATPDRVEVRLDYRDDAVALVVEDHGAVAAAAPAGAGYGLAGMRERAELLGGTLVAEPTGDGFRVQLVLPG
;
A
#
# COMPACT_ATOMS: atom_id res chain seq x y z
N VAL A 1 -1.78 -16.51 -18.88
CA VAL A 1 -3.23 -16.29 -19.12
C VAL A 1 -3.91 -15.81 -17.84
N LEU A 2 -3.86 -16.54 -16.72
CA LEU A 2 -4.56 -16.20 -15.45
C LEU A 2 -4.22 -14.79 -14.93
N ALA A 3 -2.95 -14.44 -14.85
CA ALA A 3 -2.53 -13.11 -14.35
C ALA A 3 -3.06 -11.96 -15.25
N HIS A 4 -3.11 -12.15 -16.55
CA HIS A 4 -3.65 -11.17 -17.49
C HIS A 4 -5.15 -10.98 -17.30
N THR A 5 -5.90 -12.09 -17.15
CA THR A 5 -7.35 -12.05 -16.92
C THR A 5 -7.70 -11.37 -15.59
N LEU A 6 -6.95 -11.69 -14.52
CA LEU A 6 -7.12 -11.04 -13.21
C LEU A 6 -6.77 -9.56 -13.25
N SER A 7 -5.72 -9.16 -14.01
CA SER A 7 -5.39 -7.75 -14.20
C SER A 7 -6.51 -6.99 -14.90
N ALA A 8 -7.08 -7.58 -15.96
CA ALA A 8 -8.21 -6.96 -16.67
C ALA A 8 -9.45 -6.83 -15.78
N LEU A 9 -9.73 -7.86 -14.98
CA LEU A 9 -10.84 -7.85 -14.02
C LEU A 9 -10.65 -6.79 -12.94
N ALA A 10 -9.45 -6.70 -12.35
CA ALA A 10 -9.14 -5.69 -11.35
C ALA A 10 -9.28 -4.25 -11.91
N LEU A 11 -8.82 -4.02 -13.14
CA LEU A 11 -8.98 -2.73 -13.80
C LEU A 11 -10.45 -2.40 -14.09
N GLN A 12 -11.24 -3.38 -14.52
CA GLN A 12 -12.67 -3.20 -14.78
C GLN A 12 -13.43 -2.90 -13.49
N LEU A 13 -13.11 -3.59 -12.40
CA LEU A 13 -13.71 -3.33 -11.09
C LEU A 13 -13.30 -1.96 -10.55
N GLU A 14 -12.06 -1.52 -10.74
CA GLU A 14 -11.62 -0.16 -10.38
C GLU A 14 -12.41 0.89 -11.15
N THR A 15 -12.59 0.71 -12.46
CA THR A 15 -13.42 1.61 -13.28
C THR A 15 -14.86 1.64 -12.79
N THR A 16 -15.43 0.48 -12.47
CA THR A 16 -16.80 0.37 -11.94
C THR A 16 -16.93 1.07 -10.59
N ARG A 17 -15.93 0.93 -9.72
CA ARG A 17 -15.85 1.60 -8.42
C ARG A 17 -15.86 3.11 -8.54
N LEU A 18 -15.03 3.66 -9.45
CA LEU A 18 -14.98 5.09 -9.71
C LEU A 18 -16.32 5.63 -10.24
N LEU A 19 -16.94 4.92 -11.18
CA LEU A 19 -18.26 5.28 -11.71
C LEU A 19 -19.38 5.20 -10.66
N ALA A 20 -19.31 4.21 -9.77
CA ALA A 20 -20.27 4.06 -8.69
C ALA A 20 -20.17 5.23 -7.70
N HIS A 21 -18.95 5.63 -7.37
CA HIS A 21 -18.70 6.78 -6.50
C HIS A 21 -19.19 8.10 -7.11
N ASP A 22 -18.88 8.33 -8.40
CA ASP A 22 -19.29 9.55 -9.13
C ASP A 22 -20.81 9.66 -9.27
N ARG A 23 -21.50 8.53 -9.41
CA ARG A 23 -22.97 8.49 -9.58
C ARG A 23 -23.75 8.39 -8.29
N GLY A 24 -23.10 8.33 -7.14
CA GLY A 24 -23.76 8.26 -5.84
C GLY A 24 -24.65 7.03 -5.69
N VAL A 25 -24.20 5.85 -6.13
CA VAL A 25 -24.97 4.60 -6.00
C VAL A 25 -25.19 4.24 -4.54
N ASP A 26 -26.13 3.35 -4.30
CA ASP A 26 -26.45 2.81 -2.99
C ASP A 26 -25.17 2.36 -2.24
N PRO A 27 -25.01 2.72 -0.95
CA PRO A 27 -23.83 2.38 -0.15
C PRO A 27 -23.55 0.86 -0.08
N ASP A 28 -24.58 0.03 -0.15
CA ASP A 28 -24.45 -1.42 -0.11
C ASP A 28 -23.87 -1.95 -1.42
N VAL A 29 -24.26 -1.35 -2.54
CA VAL A 29 -23.71 -1.65 -3.87
C VAL A 29 -22.25 -1.20 -3.96
N SER A 30 -21.93 0.00 -3.44
CA SER A 30 -20.55 0.49 -3.38
C SER A 30 -19.66 -0.46 -2.58
N ARG A 31 -20.11 -0.91 -1.41
CA ARG A 31 -19.38 -1.88 -0.59
C ARG A 31 -19.16 -3.22 -1.31
N ALA A 32 -20.16 -3.72 -2.02
CA ALA A 32 -20.03 -4.95 -2.79
C ALA A 32 -18.98 -4.83 -3.91
N ILE A 33 -18.94 -3.69 -4.60
CA ILE A 33 -17.93 -3.39 -5.62
C ILE A 33 -16.53 -3.32 -5.01
N ASP A 34 -16.38 -2.65 -3.85
CA ASP A 34 -15.11 -2.56 -3.13
C ASP A 34 -14.61 -3.95 -2.69
N GLN A 35 -15.49 -4.80 -2.19
CA GLN A 35 -15.16 -6.20 -1.85
C GLN A 35 -14.70 -6.99 -3.07
N ALA A 36 -15.44 -6.91 -4.19
CA ALA A 36 -15.08 -7.61 -5.41
C ALA A 36 -13.73 -7.13 -5.96
N HIS A 37 -13.46 -5.82 -5.91
CA HIS A 37 -12.17 -5.26 -6.28
C HIS A 37 -11.04 -5.78 -5.36
N GLY A 38 -11.25 -5.80 -4.05
CA GLY A 38 -10.28 -6.34 -3.08
C GLY A 38 -9.95 -7.80 -3.33
N LEU A 39 -10.95 -8.64 -3.59
CA LEU A 39 -10.76 -10.05 -3.94
C LEU A 39 -10.00 -10.23 -5.26
N ALA A 40 -10.32 -9.46 -6.29
CA ALA A 40 -9.63 -9.54 -7.58
C ALA A 40 -8.17 -9.09 -7.46
N ALA A 41 -7.92 -8.00 -6.74
CA ALA A 41 -6.56 -7.51 -6.47
C ALA A 41 -5.74 -8.51 -5.66
N GLY A 42 -6.31 -9.12 -4.62
CA GLY A 42 -5.68 -10.17 -3.82
C GLY A 42 -5.34 -11.41 -4.64
N GLY A 43 -6.27 -11.90 -5.44
CA GLY A 43 -6.04 -13.04 -6.32
C GLY A 43 -4.98 -12.78 -7.40
N LEU A 44 -4.92 -11.57 -7.95
CA LEU A 44 -3.86 -11.17 -8.87
C LEU A 44 -2.48 -11.21 -8.21
N GLU A 45 -2.40 -10.75 -6.98
CA GLU A 45 -1.15 -10.78 -6.21
C GLU A 45 -0.70 -12.20 -5.89
N GLU A 46 -1.63 -13.06 -5.51
CA GLU A 46 -1.33 -14.47 -5.26
C GLU A 46 -0.84 -15.17 -6.54
N ALA A 47 -1.48 -14.91 -7.67
CA ALA A 47 -1.06 -15.41 -8.96
C ALA A 47 0.34 -14.90 -9.35
N ARG A 48 0.63 -13.63 -9.14
CA ARG A 48 1.95 -13.04 -9.39
C ARG A 48 3.02 -13.65 -8.49
N ARG A 49 2.70 -13.85 -7.20
CA ARG A 49 3.60 -14.50 -6.24
C ARG A 49 3.94 -15.93 -6.68
N ALA A 50 2.94 -16.72 -7.06
CA ALA A 50 3.13 -18.07 -7.53
C ALA A 50 4.03 -18.12 -8.79
N ILE A 51 3.83 -17.20 -9.74
CA ILE A 51 4.63 -17.10 -10.97
C ILE A 51 6.07 -16.67 -10.65
N SER A 52 6.27 -15.70 -9.76
CA SER A 52 7.59 -15.21 -9.34
C SER A 52 8.37 -16.33 -8.64
N THR A 53 7.73 -17.03 -7.71
CA THR A 53 8.31 -18.19 -7.03
C THR A 53 8.69 -19.30 -8.04
N ALA A 54 7.83 -19.58 -9.01
CA ALA A 54 8.10 -20.59 -10.04
C ALA A 54 9.24 -20.20 -10.99
N ARG A 55 9.50 -18.91 -11.16
CA ARG A 55 10.63 -18.38 -11.98
C ARG A 55 11.91 -18.21 -11.19
N GLY A 56 11.87 -18.31 -9.85
CA GLY A 56 13.00 -18.01 -8.99
C GLY A 56 13.31 -16.50 -8.91
N ASP A 57 12.40 -15.63 -9.36
CA ASP A 57 12.58 -14.19 -9.26
C ASP A 57 12.43 -13.76 -7.81
N PRO A 58 13.34 -12.96 -7.25
CA PRO A 58 13.19 -12.47 -5.89
C PRO A 58 11.95 -11.57 -5.80
N LEU A 59 11.09 -11.84 -4.80
CA LEU A 59 9.96 -10.97 -4.49
C LEU A 59 10.45 -9.56 -4.16
N PRO A 60 9.71 -8.50 -4.58
CA PRO A 60 10.09 -7.14 -4.25
C PRO A 60 10.14 -6.94 -2.73
N GLY A 61 11.10 -6.17 -2.28
CA GLY A 61 11.34 -5.92 -0.89
C GLY A 61 11.68 -4.45 -0.60
N PRO A 62 12.18 -4.16 0.61
CA PRO A 62 12.52 -2.81 1.05
C PRO A 62 13.48 -2.08 0.10
N GLU A 63 14.36 -2.79 -0.58
CA GLU A 63 15.32 -2.22 -1.55
C GLU A 63 14.65 -1.53 -2.74
N ARG A 64 13.38 -1.86 -3.02
CA ARG A 64 12.59 -1.23 -4.10
C ARG A 64 11.73 -0.06 -3.64
N VAL A 65 11.68 0.25 -2.36
CA VAL A 65 10.85 1.34 -1.83
C VAL A 65 11.30 2.69 -2.39
N ARG A 66 12.62 2.91 -2.54
CA ARG A 66 13.15 4.13 -3.13
C ARG A 66 12.70 4.32 -4.58
N SER A 67 12.87 3.32 -5.42
CA SER A 67 12.43 3.39 -6.83
C SER A 67 10.91 3.56 -6.96
N LEU A 68 10.14 2.98 -6.04
CA LEU A 68 8.69 3.17 -5.98
C LEU A 68 8.34 4.63 -5.66
N ALA A 69 9.00 5.23 -4.67
CA ALA A 69 8.80 6.62 -4.28
C ALA A 69 9.19 7.60 -5.40
N GLU A 70 10.32 7.36 -6.05
CA GLU A 70 10.78 8.12 -7.21
C GLU A 70 9.75 8.09 -8.35
N ALA A 71 9.25 6.91 -8.70
CA ALA A 71 8.22 6.76 -9.73
C ALA A 71 6.92 7.51 -9.37
N VAL A 72 6.51 7.50 -8.11
CA VAL A 72 5.34 8.27 -7.65
C VAL A 72 5.61 9.76 -7.74
N SER A 73 6.78 10.22 -7.33
CA SER A 73 7.18 11.64 -7.41
C SER A 73 7.18 12.14 -8.86
N GLU A 74 7.78 11.39 -9.77
CA GLU A 74 7.82 11.73 -11.21
C GLU A 74 6.44 11.80 -11.85
N GLN A 75 5.56 10.85 -11.53
CA GLN A 75 4.21 10.77 -12.10
C GLN A 75 3.24 11.82 -11.58
N SER A 76 3.39 12.21 -10.32
CA SER A 76 2.46 13.13 -9.65
C SER A 76 2.99 14.56 -9.51
N GLY A 77 4.29 14.78 -9.69
CA GLY A 77 4.96 16.03 -9.37
C GLY A 77 5.07 16.31 -7.87
N LEU A 78 4.69 15.35 -7.02
CA LEU A 78 4.70 15.47 -5.56
C LEU A 78 6.10 15.14 -5.03
N PRO A 79 6.73 16.02 -4.21
CA PRO A 79 7.99 15.70 -3.57
C PRO A 79 7.86 14.50 -2.63
N VAL A 80 8.60 13.42 -2.90
CA VAL A 80 8.68 12.24 -2.06
C VAL A 80 10.13 12.03 -1.63
N THR A 81 10.40 12.05 -0.33
CA THR A 81 11.73 11.76 0.23
C THR A 81 11.77 10.35 0.80
N VAL A 82 12.93 9.69 0.71
CA VAL A 82 13.13 8.36 1.28
C VAL A 82 14.39 8.34 2.11
N ASP A 83 14.23 8.14 3.41
CA ASP A 83 15.30 7.98 4.39
C ASP A 83 15.40 6.52 4.84
N VAL A 84 16.62 6.00 4.85
CA VAL A 84 16.92 4.65 5.33
C VAL A 84 17.83 4.77 6.53
N TRP A 85 17.40 4.22 7.67
CA TRP A 85 18.12 4.22 8.93
C TRP A 85 18.50 2.78 9.32
N GLY A 86 19.63 2.64 9.99
CA GLY A 86 20.20 1.34 10.31
C GLY A 86 20.85 0.66 9.10
N GLU A 87 21.42 -0.50 9.31
CA GLU A 87 22.02 -1.29 8.24
C GLU A 87 21.01 -2.27 7.64
N PRO A 88 20.81 -2.24 6.30
CA PRO A 88 19.96 -3.20 5.63
C PRO A 88 20.40 -4.63 5.95
N ARG A 89 19.45 -5.47 6.34
CA ARG A 89 19.68 -6.86 6.66
C ARG A 89 18.75 -7.79 5.90
N GLU A 90 19.06 -9.06 5.92
CA GLU A 90 18.19 -10.07 5.32
C GLU A 90 16.93 -10.23 6.17
N LEU A 91 15.78 -10.12 5.51
CA LEU A 91 14.46 -10.31 6.10
C LEU A 91 13.81 -11.53 5.45
N ALA A 92 12.93 -12.21 6.18
CA ALA A 92 12.10 -13.26 5.62
C ALA A 92 11.32 -12.76 4.39
N ALA A 93 11.12 -13.62 3.40
CA ALA A 93 10.52 -13.25 2.11
C ALA A 93 9.14 -12.55 2.26
N ASP A 94 8.32 -13.03 3.20
CA ASP A 94 7.00 -12.45 3.46
C ASP A 94 7.10 -11.07 4.14
N ALA A 95 8.06 -10.87 5.05
CA ALA A 95 8.31 -9.57 5.67
C ALA A 95 8.81 -8.55 4.62
N ARG A 96 9.73 -8.94 3.74
CA ARG A 96 10.20 -8.11 2.60
C ARG A 96 9.04 -7.64 1.75
N LEU A 97 8.19 -8.59 1.34
CA LEU A 97 7.02 -8.29 0.51
C LEU A 97 6.02 -7.40 1.25
N ALA A 98 5.79 -7.63 2.54
CA ALA A 98 4.88 -6.82 3.34
C ALA A 98 5.34 -5.36 3.44
N VAL A 99 6.64 -5.10 3.67
CA VAL A 99 7.21 -3.75 3.65
C VAL A 99 6.97 -3.06 2.30
N TYR A 100 7.31 -3.73 1.19
CA TYR A 100 7.13 -3.17 -0.14
C TYR A 100 5.66 -2.86 -0.45
N ARG A 101 4.74 -3.79 -0.12
CA ARG A 101 3.30 -3.62 -0.36
C ARG A 101 2.68 -2.53 0.49
N THR A 102 3.10 -2.41 1.72
CA THR A 102 2.65 -1.32 2.60
C THR A 102 3.10 0.03 2.03
N ALA A 103 4.35 0.16 1.58
CA ALA A 103 4.82 1.38 0.92
C ALA A 103 4.00 1.70 -0.34
N GLN A 104 3.74 0.69 -1.18
CA GLN A 104 2.98 0.84 -2.43
C GLN A 104 1.54 1.31 -2.17
N GLU A 105 0.85 0.68 -1.22
CA GLU A 105 -0.53 1.02 -0.88
C GLU A 105 -0.61 2.38 -0.18
N ALA A 106 0.30 2.69 0.74
CA ALA A 106 0.34 3.98 1.42
C ALA A 106 0.57 5.12 0.43
N LEU A 107 1.54 5.01 -0.48
CA LEU A 107 1.79 6.01 -1.52
C LEU A 107 0.63 6.14 -2.51
N THR A 108 -0.07 5.04 -2.80
CA THR A 108 -1.29 5.06 -3.62
C THR A 108 -2.41 5.78 -2.90
N ASN A 109 -2.57 5.58 -1.60
CA ASN A 109 -3.58 6.25 -0.78
C ASN A 109 -3.33 7.76 -0.69
N VAL A 110 -2.08 8.17 -0.54
CA VAL A 110 -1.70 9.59 -0.61
C VAL A 110 -2.17 10.21 -1.92
N ARG A 111 -1.88 9.60 -3.07
CA ARG A 111 -2.30 10.11 -4.38
C ARG A 111 -3.82 10.18 -4.56
N ARG A 112 -4.58 9.30 -3.92
CA ARG A 112 -6.04 9.20 -4.10
C ARG A 112 -6.82 10.08 -3.14
N HIS A 113 -6.31 10.28 -1.94
CA HIS A 113 -7.09 10.80 -0.81
C HIS A 113 -6.53 12.06 -0.17
N ALA A 114 -5.29 12.43 -0.52
CA ALA A 114 -4.64 13.60 0.02
C ALA A 114 -4.29 14.61 -1.09
N THR A 115 -4.12 15.87 -0.69
CA THR A 115 -3.49 16.93 -1.50
C THR A 115 -2.27 17.43 -0.74
N PRO A 116 -1.24 16.59 -0.56
CA PRO A 116 -0.12 16.94 0.27
C PRO A 116 0.86 17.85 -0.45
N ASP A 117 1.63 18.60 0.33
CA ASP A 117 2.76 19.39 -0.15
C ASP A 117 4.03 18.53 -0.34
N ARG A 118 4.16 17.48 0.48
CA ARG A 118 5.27 16.52 0.44
C ARG A 118 4.89 15.19 1.09
N VAL A 119 5.67 14.15 0.80
CA VAL A 119 5.58 12.83 1.44
C VAL A 119 6.96 12.41 1.95
N GLU A 120 7.00 11.90 3.15
CA GLU A 120 8.20 11.33 3.77
C GLU A 120 8.03 9.81 3.92
N VAL A 121 8.99 9.07 3.39
CA VAL A 121 9.08 7.62 3.56
C VAL A 121 10.32 7.32 4.38
N ARG A 122 10.16 6.62 5.49
CA ARG A 122 11.26 6.21 6.34
C ARG A 122 11.27 4.71 6.50
N LEU A 123 12.42 4.10 6.22
CA LEU A 123 12.69 2.69 6.45
C LEU A 123 13.76 2.57 7.53
N ASP A 124 13.44 1.89 8.63
CA ASP A 124 14.30 1.80 9.81
C ASP A 124 14.59 0.32 10.12
N TYR A 125 15.86 -0.08 9.99
CA TYR A 125 16.35 -1.41 10.33
C TYR A 125 16.90 -1.39 11.76
N ARG A 126 16.14 -1.96 12.68
CA ARG A 126 16.48 -2.10 14.10
C ARG A 126 17.03 -3.50 14.36
N ASP A 127 17.63 -3.73 15.53
CA ASP A 127 18.21 -5.02 15.89
C ASP A 127 17.21 -6.17 15.84
N ASP A 128 15.97 -5.93 16.24
CA ASP A 128 14.91 -6.93 16.39
C ASP A 128 13.68 -6.69 15.49
N ALA A 129 13.68 -5.61 14.71
CA ALA A 129 12.52 -5.23 13.90
C ALA A 129 12.93 -4.48 12.63
N VAL A 130 12.04 -4.45 11.64
CA VAL A 130 12.06 -3.47 10.55
C VAL A 130 10.81 -2.61 10.64
N ALA A 131 10.96 -1.30 10.53
CA ALA A 131 9.84 -0.37 10.51
C ALA A 131 9.81 0.40 9.18
N LEU A 132 8.60 0.58 8.64
CA LEU A 132 8.30 1.47 7.53
C LEU A 132 7.33 2.52 8.01
N VAL A 133 7.64 3.79 7.75
CA VAL A 133 6.73 4.92 7.96
C VAL A 133 6.53 5.62 6.63
N VAL A 134 5.29 5.88 6.26
CA VAL A 134 4.90 6.75 5.15
C VAL A 134 4.01 7.83 5.74
N GLU A 135 4.43 9.07 5.61
CA GLU A 135 3.72 10.23 6.17
C GLU A 135 3.57 11.30 5.10
N ASP A 136 2.34 11.71 4.86
CA ASP A 136 2.06 12.88 4.02
C ASP A 136 1.89 14.13 4.89
N HIS A 137 2.22 15.28 4.31
CA HIS A 137 2.12 16.59 4.95
C HIS A 137 1.43 17.57 4.01
N GLY A 138 0.45 18.29 4.51
CA GLY A 138 -0.30 19.28 3.74
C GLY A 138 -1.68 19.55 4.35
N ALA A 139 -2.61 20.02 3.54
CA ALA A 139 -3.96 20.23 4.03
C ALA A 139 -4.62 18.91 4.44
N VAL A 140 -4.99 18.80 5.70
CA VAL A 140 -5.75 17.65 6.21
C VAL A 140 -7.04 17.55 5.42
N ALA A 141 -7.14 16.56 4.55
CA ALA A 141 -8.43 16.23 3.94
C ALA A 141 -9.40 15.91 5.07
N ALA A 142 -10.53 16.62 5.12
CA ALA A 142 -11.56 16.38 6.12
C ALA A 142 -11.86 14.89 6.17
N ALA A 143 -11.67 14.30 7.34
CA ALA A 143 -11.91 12.90 7.72
C ALA A 143 -11.88 11.89 6.57
N ALA A 144 -10.96 10.93 6.64
CA ALA A 144 -10.90 9.85 5.67
C ALA A 144 -12.31 9.35 5.35
N PRO A 145 -12.73 9.36 4.07
CA PRO A 145 -14.07 8.90 3.73
C PRO A 145 -14.25 7.48 4.24
N ALA A 146 -15.44 7.17 4.74
CA ALA A 146 -15.83 5.88 5.34
C ALA A 146 -15.63 4.65 4.41
N GLY A 147 -14.97 4.78 3.28
CA GLY A 147 -14.59 3.75 2.31
C GLY A 147 -13.11 3.43 2.21
N ALA A 148 -12.22 4.10 2.96
CA ALA A 148 -10.78 3.81 2.98
C ALA A 148 -10.41 2.46 3.64
N GLY A 149 -11.41 1.64 3.98
CA GLY A 149 -11.27 0.52 4.90
C GLY A 149 -10.49 -0.70 4.40
N TYR A 150 -10.58 -1.07 3.14
CA TYR A 150 -10.06 -2.39 2.69
C TYR A 150 -8.55 -2.41 2.52
N GLY A 151 -7.93 -1.39 1.99
CA GLY A 151 -6.48 -1.31 1.86
C GLY A 151 -5.78 -1.34 3.22
N LEU A 152 -6.23 -0.50 4.15
CA LEU A 152 -5.70 -0.43 5.52
C LEU A 152 -6.00 -1.71 6.32
N ALA A 153 -7.21 -2.28 6.17
CA ALA A 153 -7.58 -3.54 6.83
C ALA A 153 -6.71 -4.70 6.34
N GLY A 154 -6.52 -4.86 5.04
CA GLY A 154 -5.66 -5.89 4.48
C GLY A 154 -4.17 -5.72 4.80
N MET A 155 -3.71 -4.46 4.98
CA MET A 155 -2.36 -4.20 5.48
C MET A 155 -2.20 -4.60 6.94
N ARG A 156 -3.20 -4.32 7.82
CA ARG A 156 -3.18 -4.72 9.23
C ARG A 156 -3.18 -6.23 9.39
N GLU A 157 -4.11 -6.92 8.73
CA GLU A 157 -4.19 -8.37 8.75
C GLU A 157 -2.86 -9.02 8.35
N ARG A 158 -2.21 -8.51 7.32
CA ARG A 158 -0.91 -9.00 6.86
C ARG A 158 0.20 -8.75 7.86
N ALA A 159 0.22 -7.59 8.51
CA ALA A 159 1.16 -7.28 9.56
C ALA A 159 0.99 -8.23 10.77
N GLU A 160 -0.25 -8.45 11.20
CA GLU A 160 -0.59 -9.36 12.31
C GLU A 160 -0.18 -10.81 12.03
N LEU A 161 -0.43 -11.31 10.80
CA LEU A 161 0.00 -12.65 10.38
C LEU A 161 1.52 -12.86 10.45
N LEU A 162 2.28 -11.77 10.34
CA LEU A 162 3.75 -11.76 10.44
C LEU A 162 4.25 -11.44 11.86
N GLY A 163 3.34 -11.37 12.84
CA GLY A 163 3.68 -11.03 14.23
C GLY A 163 4.02 -9.56 14.45
N GLY A 164 3.69 -8.72 13.49
CA GLY A 164 3.92 -7.28 13.52
C GLY A 164 2.67 -6.45 13.79
N THR A 165 2.79 -5.15 13.57
CA THR A 165 1.70 -4.19 13.79
C THR A 165 1.64 -3.17 12.65
N LEU A 166 0.43 -2.69 12.34
CA LEU A 166 0.22 -1.56 11.44
C LEU A 166 -0.69 -0.54 12.09
N VAL A 167 -0.18 0.68 12.22
CA VAL A 167 -0.91 1.87 12.69
C VAL A 167 -1.13 2.79 11.50
N ALA A 168 -2.35 3.30 11.37
CA ALA A 168 -2.70 4.29 10.35
C ALA A 168 -3.60 5.33 11.00
N GLU A 169 -3.11 6.57 11.08
CA GLU A 169 -3.71 7.63 11.89
C GLU A 169 -3.46 9.02 11.27
N PRO A 170 -4.38 9.97 11.47
CA PRO A 170 -4.13 11.36 11.14
C PRO A 170 -3.02 11.93 12.04
N THR A 171 -2.21 12.82 11.47
CA THR A 171 -1.23 13.64 12.19
C THR A 171 -1.73 15.08 12.31
N GLY A 172 -0.91 15.97 12.86
CA GLY A 172 -1.29 17.39 12.98
C GLY A 172 -1.48 18.10 11.63
N ASP A 173 -0.80 17.62 10.58
CA ASP A 173 -0.75 18.23 9.25
C ASP A 173 -0.83 17.23 8.10
N GLY A 174 -1.33 16.00 8.35
CA GLY A 174 -1.43 14.97 7.33
C GLY A 174 -1.93 13.64 7.85
N PHE A 175 -1.41 12.55 7.27
CA PHE A 175 -1.74 11.18 7.64
C PHE A 175 -0.49 10.30 7.67
N ARG A 176 -0.40 9.40 8.63
CA ARG A 176 0.71 8.48 8.81
C ARG A 176 0.26 7.04 8.74
N VAL A 177 1.01 6.24 7.97
CA VAL A 177 0.95 4.78 7.98
C VAL A 177 2.29 4.26 8.50
N GLN A 178 2.25 3.48 9.57
CA GLN A 178 3.43 2.87 10.19
C GLN A 178 3.26 1.37 10.27
N LEU A 179 4.18 0.63 9.66
CA LEU A 179 4.33 -0.82 9.77
C LEU A 179 5.55 -1.13 10.64
N VAL A 180 5.42 -2.06 11.56
CA VAL A 180 6.55 -2.65 12.30
C VAL A 180 6.43 -4.16 12.21
N LEU A 181 7.49 -4.82 11.73
CA LEU A 181 7.59 -6.28 11.66
C LEU A 181 8.78 -6.75 12.47
N PRO A 182 8.68 -7.90 13.15
CA PRO A 182 9.84 -8.54 13.78
C PRO A 182 10.88 -8.90 12.70
N GLY A 183 12.14 -8.83 13.06
CA GLY A 183 13.25 -9.06 12.18
C GLY A 183 13.90 -10.41 12.32
#